data_43c3c057864e2e135cbf7af2ed7cace2
#
_entry.id   43c3c057864e2e135cbf7af2ed7cace2
#
_cell.length_a   1.000
_cell.length_b   1.000
_cell.length_c   1.000
_cell.angle_alpha   90.00
_cell.angle_beta   90.00
_cell.angle_gamma   90.00
#
_symmetry.space_group_name_H-M   'P 1'
#
loop_
_entity.id
_entity.type
_entity.pdbx_description
1 polymer ?
#
loop_
_entity_poly.entity_id
_entity_poly.type
_entity_poly.pdbx_seq_one_letter_code
_entity_poly.pdbx_strand_id
1 'polypeptide(L)'
;RDRYEGCPQTPGRWLVIAEYAAPKTIDPALAQARMLDILAIAPRILDVPAEHVHAKARMRSRGGSQYGKQGAGKSGSGERANIARRRLPLIEEGGLTFAVNFDDYLDVGIFLDHRVTRNLVREHAKQARRFLNLFAYTGTATCYAADGGVEETVTVDLSNTYLDWAERNMRQNGFVGPQHHFVRDDVLVWIRDQRQTRNRWDLIFVDPPTFSNSSKMGRRTWDVQRDHVELLAGVSRLLAQGGHCLLYTSDA
;
A
#
# COMPACT_ATOMS: atom_id res chain seq x y z
N ARG A 1 -2.10 14.83 -8.41
CA ARG A 1 -0.66 15.08 -8.28
C ARG A 1 -0.27 15.00 -6.82
N ASP A 2 0.81 14.29 -6.53
CA ASP A 2 1.25 14.00 -5.19
C ASP A 2 2.69 14.48 -5.01
N ARG A 3 2.96 15.20 -3.92
CA ARG A 3 4.29 15.66 -3.53
C ARG A 3 4.79 14.84 -2.34
N TYR A 4 6.03 14.38 -2.44
CA TYR A 4 6.71 13.58 -1.44
C TYR A 4 7.93 14.34 -0.91
N GLU A 5 8.10 14.35 0.41
CA GLU A 5 9.28 14.90 1.06
C GLU A 5 10.29 13.79 1.37
N GLY A 6 11.55 14.02 1.07
CA GLY A 6 12.62 13.08 1.38
C GLY A 6 13.04 13.12 2.84
N CYS A 7 13.69 12.05 3.25
CA CYS A 7 14.36 11.97 4.56
C CYS A 7 15.83 12.39 4.45
N PRO A 8 16.58 12.51 5.55
CA PRO A 8 17.99 12.90 5.52
C PRO A 8 18.88 12.00 4.64
N GLN A 9 18.53 10.70 4.46
CA GLN A 9 19.28 9.77 3.64
C GLN A 9 19.04 9.97 2.13
N THR A 10 17.89 10.53 1.76
CA THR A 10 17.51 10.88 0.38
C THR A 10 16.80 12.24 0.40
N PRO A 11 17.57 13.34 0.59
CA PRO A 11 16.97 14.66 0.69
C PRO A 11 16.39 15.07 -0.67
N GLY A 12 15.34 15.88 -0.61
CA GLY A 12 14.70 16.44 -1.79
C GLY A 12 13.19 16.31 -1.75
N ARG A 13 12.56 16.79 -2.81
CA ARG A 13 11.13 16.73 -3.03
C ARG A 13 10.85 16.00 -4.33
N TRP A 14 9.84 15.16 -4.34
CA TRP A 14 9.40 14.46 -5.54
C TRP A 14 7.95 14.81 -5.85
N LEU A 15 7.65 14.89 -7.13
CA LEU A 15 6.31 15.15 -7.65
C LEU A 15 5.89 13.99 -8.56
N VAL A 16 4.80 13.35 -8.22
CA VAL A 16 4.15 12.39 -9.10
C VAL A 16 2.91 13.04 -9.71
N ILE A 17 2.85 13.05 -11.02
CA ILE A 17 1.72 13.55 -11.79
C ILE A 17 1.08 12.36 -12.49
N ALA A 18 -0.05 11.90 -11.97
CA ALA A 18 -0.80 10.81 -12.57
C ALA A 18 -1.96 11.36 -13.41
N GLU A 19 -1.98 11.04 -14.70
CA GLU A 19 -3.08 11.36 -15.60
C GLU A 19 -4.01 10.15 -15.72
N TYR A 20 -5.30 10.37 -15.52
CA TYR A 20 -6.32 9.40 -15.94
C TYR A 20 -6.59 9.60 -17.42
N ALA A 21 -6.53 8.52 -18.21
CA ALA A 21 -6.81 8.58 -19.64
C ALA A 21 -8.11 9.35 -19.92
N ALA A 22 -8.00 10.36 -20.75
CA ALA A 22 -9.13 11.21 -21.10
C ALA A 22 -10.27 10.36 -21.72
N PRO A 23 -11.55 10.71 -21.49
CA PRO A 23 -12.66 10.11 -22.21
C PRO A 23 -12.46 10.23 -23.73
N LYS A 24 -12.99 9.29 -24.49
CA LYS A 24 -12.90 9.28 -25.97
C LYS A 24 -13.51 10.53 -26.64
N THR A 25 -14.29 11.29 -25.89
CA THR A 25 -14.90 12.56 -26.33
C THR A 25 -13.93 13.75 -26.26
N ILE A 26 -12.79 13.60 -25.62
CA ILE A 26 -11.76 14.63 -25.51
C ILE A 26 -10.73 14.40 -26.60
N ASP A 27 -10.39 15.46 -27.33
CA ASP A 27 -9.31 15.43 -28.31
C ASP A 27 -7.98 15.04 -27.63
N PRO A 28 -7.31 13.97 -28.07
CA PRO A 28 -6.04 13.53 -27.52
C PRO A 28 -4.96 14.62 -27.53
N ALA A 29 -4.94 15.50 -28.54
CA ALA A 29 -3.99 16.60 -28.62
C ALA A 29 -4.21 17.63 -27.50
N LEU A 30 -5.46 17.92 -27.15
CA LEU A 30 -5.79 18.79 -26.03
C LEU A 30 -5.44 18.17 -24.69
N ALA A 31 -5.65 16.87 -24.52
CA ALA A 31 -5.25 16.15 -23.31
C ALA A 31 -3.73 16.20 -23.14
N GLN A 32 -2.98 15.93 -24.21
CA GLN A 32 -1.53 16.00 -24.20
C GLN A 32 -1.01 17.42 -23.89
N ALA A 33 -1.59 18.45 -24.51
CA ALA A 33 -1.22 19.84 -24.23
C ALA A 33 -1.41 20.21 -22.75
N ARG A 34 -2.56 19.84 -22.15
CA ARG A 34 -2.80 20.04 -20.71
C ARG A 34 -1.77 19.34 -19.84
N MET A 35 -1.38 18.11 -20.19
CA MET A 35 -0.36 17.38 -19.45
C MET A 35 0.99 18.07 -19.52
N LEU A 36 1.37 18.58 -20.70
CA LEU A 36 2.60 19.36 -20.87
C LEU A 36 2.58 20.64 -20.05
N ASP A 37 1.46 21.36 -20.04
CA ASP A 37 1.29 22.56 -19.20
C ASP A 37 1.45 22.23 -17.70
N ILE A 38 0.85 21.13 -17.23
CA ILE A 38 0.98 20.68 -15.84
C ILE A 38 2.43 20.34 -15.53
N LEU A 39 3.13 19.62 -16.41
CA LEU A 39 4.53 19.26 -16.24
C LEU A 39 5.46 20.49 -16.23
N ALA A 40 5.12 21.53 -16.96
CA ALA A 40 5.88 22.77 -16.99
C ALA A 40 5.65 23.67 -15.75
N ILE A 41 4.42 23.72 -15.25
CA ILE A 41 4.00 24.68 -14.23
C ILE A 41 4.06 24.10 -12.82
N ALA A 42 3.57 22.88 -12.61
CA ALA A 42 3.44 22.31 -11.27
C ALA A 42 4.77 22.15 -10.51
N PRO A 43 5.88 21.75 -11.14
CA PRO A 43 7.18 21.68 -10.45
C PRO A 43 7.64 23.03 -9.92
N ARG A 44 7.44 24.09 -10.71
CA ARG A 44 7.81 25.47 -10.33
C ARG A 44 6.99 25.96 -9.12
N ILE A 45 5.67 25.75 -9.14
CA ILE A 45 4.79 26.16 -8.03
C ILE A 45 5.09 25.38 -6.75
N LEU A 46 5.49 24.10 -6.87
CA LEU A 46 5.72 23.21 -5.74
C LEU A 46 7.19 23.16 -5.30
N ASP A 47 8.05 23.93 -5.94
CA ASP A 47 9.49 23.95 -5.70
C ASP A 47 10.10 22.54 -5.73
N VAL A 48 9.88 21.83 -6.86
CA VAL A 48 10.41 20.49 -7.12
C VAL A 48 11.32 20.53 -8.33
N PRO A 49 12.57 20.03 -8.23
CA PRO A 49 13.48 19.91 -9.38
C PRO A 49 12.89 19.07 -10.51
N ALA A 50 13.17 19.44 -11.75
CA ALA A 50 12.61 18.75 -12.91
C ALA A 50 12.98 17.25 -12.97
N GLU A 51 14.17 16.89 -12.52
CA GLU A 51 14.66 15.50 -12.41
C GLU A 51 13.92 14.66 -11.36
N HIS A 52 13.17 15.31 -10.47
CA HIS A 52 12.34 14.66 -9.46
C HIS A 52 10.85 14.63 -9.83
N VAL A 53 10.51 14.90 -11.08
CA VAL A 53 9.13 14.85 -11.57
C VAL A 53 8.88 13.56 -12.33
N HIS A 54 7.91 12.78 -11.87
CA HIS A 54 7.52 11.50 -12.43
C HIS A 54 6.11 11.59 -13.01
N ALA A 55 5.98 11.44 -14.33
CA ALA A 55 4.69 11.41 -15.02
C ALA A 55 4.19 9.97 -15.17
N LYS A 56 2.92 9.72 -14.84
CA LYS A 56 2.28 8.40 -14.96
C LYS A 56 0.95 8.53 -15.71
N ALA A 57 0.67 7.59 -16.60
CA ALA A 57 -0.63 7.49 -17.26
C ALA A 57 -1.43 6.32 -16.67
N ARG A 58 -2.61 6.61 -16.11
CA ARG A 58 -3.57 5.62 -15.63
C ARG A 58 -4.57 5.31 -16.74
N MET A 59 -4.41 4.18 -17.41
CA MET A 59 -5.41 3.72 -18.38
C MET A 59 -6.58 3.04 -17.64
N ARG A 60 -7.82 3.37 -18.01
CA ARG A 60 -9.00 2.63 -17.56
C ARG A 60 -8.96 1.25 -18.20
N SER A 61 -8.50 0.23 -17.49
CA SER A 61 -8.64 -1.16 -17.92
C SER A 61 -9.79 -1.82 -17.15
N ARG A 62 -10.81 -2.29 -17.88
CA ARG A 62 -11.81 -3.19 -17.29
C ARG A 62 -11.11 -4.50 -16.91
N GLY A 63 -10.99 -4.79 -15.60
CA GLY A 63 -10.46 -6.06 -15.10
C GLY A 63 -8.93 -6.18 -15.07
N GLY A 64 -8.17 -5.10 -15.23
CA GLY A 64 -6.72 -5.10 -15.02
C GLY A 64 -6.34 -4.91 -13.55
N SER A 65 -5.19 -5.47 -13.13
CA SER A 65 -4.64 -5.22 -11.80
C SER A 65 -4.40 -3.72 -11.60
N GLN A 66 -5.09 -3.10 -10.67
CA GLN A 66 -4.91 -1.67 -10.31
C GLN A 66 -3.50 -1.41 -9.75
N TYR A 67 -2.83 -2.45 -9.26
CA TYR A 67 -1.53 -2.40 -8.58
C TYR A 67 -0.39 -3.00 -9.42
N GLY A 68 -0.57 -3.08 -10.75
CA GLY A 68 0.43 -3.66 -11.65
C GLY A 68 1.54 -2.70 -12.07
N LYS A 69 2.64 -3.25 -12.61
CA LYS A 69 3.70 -2.48 -13.26
C LYS A 69 3.19 -1.71 -14.47
N GLN A 70 3.73 -0.52 -14.68
CA GLN A 70 3.63 0.18 -15.96
C GLN A 70 4.59 -0.46 -16.96
N GLY A 71 4.05 -1.01 -18.05
CA GLY A 71 4.82 -1.66 -19.12
C GLY A 71 4.68 -3.17 -19.16
N ALA A 72 4.51 -3.70 -20.37
CA ALA A 72 4.34 -5.12 -20.63
C ALA A 72 5.67 -5.88 -20.43
N GLY A 73 5.93 -6.34 -19.21
CA GLY A 73 7.01 -7.25 -18.89
C GLY A 73 6.51 -8.36 -17.97
N LYS A 74 6.71 -9.63 -18.36
CA LYS A 74 6.34 -10.79 -17.54
C LYS A 74 7.01 -10.69 -16.17
N SER A 75 6.22 -10.61 -15.12
CA SER A 75 6.65 -10.71 -13.73
C SER A 75 7.27 -12.09 -13.48
N GLY A 76 8.56 -12.13 -13.24
CA GLY A 76 9.31 -13.35 -12.92
C GLY A 76 10.04 -13.23 -11.58
N SER A 77 10.66 -14.32 -11.14
CA SER A 77 11.43 -14.41 -9.87
C SER A 77 12.51 -13.32 -9.67
N GLY A 78 12.95 -12.66 -10.75
CA GLY A 78 13.86 -11.51 -10.70
C GLY A 78 13.29 -10.24 -10.04
N GLU A 79 11.96 -10.14 -9.92
CA GLU A 79 11.28 -8.95 -9.39
C GLU A 79 11.38 -8.83 -7.87
N ARG A 80 11.29 -9.95 -7.14
CA ARG A 80 11.49 -9.99 -5.68
C ARG A 80 12.90 -9.52 -5.30
N ALA A 81 13.91 -10.02 -6.03
CA ALA A 81 15.29 -9.62 -5.81
C ALA A 81 15.54 -8.12 -6.09
N ASN A 82 14.71 -7.50 -6.92
CA ASN A 82 14.88 -6.11 -7.34
C ASN A 82 14.43 -5.12 -6.25
N ILE A 83 13.27 -5.30 -5.61
CA ILE A 83 12.80 -4.38 -4.55
C ILE A 83 13.65 -4.49 -3.28
N ALA A 84 14.00 -5.70 -2.86
CA ALA A 84 14.83 -5.91 -1.67
C ALA A 84 16.26 -5.35 -1.81
N ARG A 85 16.81 -5.34 -3.03
CA ARG A 85 18.21 -4.94 -3.32
C ARG A 85 18.36 -3.58 -3.97
N ARG A 86 17.30 -3.04 -4.61
CA ARG A 86 17.37 -1.78 -5.32
C ARG A 86 17.50 -0.61 -4.34
N ARG A 87 18.36 0.36 -4.67
CA ARG A 87 18.41 1.63 -3.96
C ARG A 87 17.15 2.44 -4.35
N LEU A 88 16.12 2.36 -3.52
CA LEU A 88 14.89 3.15 -3.68
C LEU A 88 15.02 4.47 -2.92
N PRO A 89 14.44 5.55 -3.42
CA PRO A 89 14.27 6.78 -2.65
C PRO A 89 13.53 6.50 -1.35
N LEU A 90 13.87 7.26 -0.31
CA LEU A 90 13.24 7.19 0.99
C LEU A 90 12.51 8.50 1.23
N ILE A 91 11.26 8.41 1.65
CA ILE A 91 10.45 9.56 2.07
C ILE A 91 10.16 9.48 3.56
N GLU A 92 9.87 10.62 4.16
CA GLU A 92 9.47 10.72 5.56
C GLU A 92 7.98 11.01 5.69
N GLU A 93 7.31 10.29 6.57
CA GLU A 93 5.95 10.58 6.97
C GLU A 93 5.76 10.24 8.46
N GLY A 94 5.31 11.23 9.25
CA GLY A 94 5.01 11.04 10.66
C GLY A 94 6.19 10.56 11.51
N GLY A 95 7.41 10.92 11.16
CA GLY A 95 8.65 10.50 11.84
C GLY A 95 9.15 9.12 11.41
N LEU A 96 8.45 8.44 10.49
CA LEU A 96 8.84 7.15 9.92
C LEU A 96 9.36 7.33 8.50
N THR A 97 10.24 6.43 8.09
CA THR A 97 10.87 6.44 6.77
C THR A 97 10.36 5.29 5.92
N PHE A 98 9.95 5.61 4.69
CA PHE A 98 9.38 4.63 3.76
C PHE A 98 10.14 4.61 2.44
N ALA A 99 10.48 3.42 1.96
CA ALA A 99 10.99 3.23 0.62
C ALA A 99 9.87 3.42 -0.40
N VAL A 100 10.12 4.19 -1.46
CA VAL A 100 9.16 4.45 -2.54
C VAL A 100 9.76 4.12 -3.90
N ASN A 101 8.91 3.79 -4.87
CA ASN A 101 9.30 3.53 -6.24
C ASN A 101 8.46 4.40 -7.18
N PHE A 102 9.06 5.46 -7.68
CA PHE A 102 8.37 6.41 -8.54
C PHE A 102 8.23 5.94 -10.00
N ASP A 103 8.98 4.93 -10.44
CA ASP A 103 9.11 4.59 -11.86
C ASP A 103 8.32 3.35 -12.28
N ASP A 104 8.48 2.23 -11.54
CA ASP A 104 8.06 0.91 -12.03
C ASP A 104 6.58 0.58 -11.76
N TYR A 105 6.00 1.16 -10.72
CA TYR A 105 4.63 0.86 -10.29
C TYR A 105 3.70 2.05 -10.48
N LEU A 106 2.43 1.75 -10.69
CA LEU A 106 1.40 2.78 -10.77
C LEU A 106 1.31 3.55 -9.45
N ASP A 107 1.26 2.81 -8.34
CA ASP A 107 1.30 3.35 -7.00
C ASP A 107 2.73 3.27 -6.45
N VAL A 108 3.17 4.32 -5.79
CA VAL A 108 4.58 4.51 -5.43
C VAL A 108 5.05 3.74 -4.20
N GLY A 109 4.17 2.98 -3.56
CA GLY A 109 4.47 2.22 -2.35
C GLY A 109 3.91 2.83 -1.07
N ILE A 110 3.25 3.99 -1.15
CA ILE A 110 2.51 4.60 -0.05
C ILE A 110 1.30 5.37 -0.58
N PHE A 111 0.16 5.24 0.07
CA PHE A 111 -1.06 6.01 -0.23
C PHE A 111 -1.13 7.25 0.66
N LEU A 112 -1.06 8.44 0.08
CA LEU A 112 -1.02 9.70 0.84
C LEU A 112 -2.33 10.02 1.56
N ASP A 113 -3.46 9.60 1.01
CA ASP A 113 -4.80 9.73 1.60
C ASP A 113 -4.94 8.92 2.89
N HIS A 114 -4.16 7.84 3.07
CA HIS A 114 -4.14 7.06 4.29
C HIS A 114 -3.29 7.66 5.43
N ARG A 115 -2.70 8.83 5.27
CA ARG A 115 -1.86 9.45 6.30
C ARG A 115 -2.58 9.58 7.65
N VAL A 116 -3.82 10.07 7.63
CA VAL A 116 -4.64 10.21 8.83
C VAL A 116 -4.97 8.84 9.41
N THR A 117 -5.36 7.89 8.57
CA THR A 117 -5.69 6.52 8.97
C THR A 117 -4.49 5.81 9.59
N ARG A 118 -3.29 5.94 9.01
CA ARG A 118 -2.07 5.39 9.61
C ARG A 118 -1.78 5.98 10.99
N ASN A 119 -1.99 7.28 11.16
CA ASN A 119 -1.83 7.89 12.48
C ASN A 119 -2.88 7.38 13.48
N LEU A 120 -4.11 7.13 13.06
CA LEU A 120 -5.11 6.46 13.91
C LEU A 120 -4.66 5.05 14.32
N VAL A 121 -4.07 4.28 13.40
CA VAL A 121 -3.46 2.98 13.73
C VAL A 121 -2.43 3.14 14.85
N ARG A 122 -1.51 4.11 14.75
CA ARG A 122 -0.51 4.41 15.79
C ARG A 122 -1.16 4.72 17.14
N GLU A 123 -2.17 5.58 17.15
CA GLU A 123 -2.82 5.99 18.39
C GLU A 123 -3.55 4.80 19.08
N HIS A 124 -4.25 3.97 18.32
CA HIS A 124 -4.87 2.76 18.87
C HIS A 124 -3.85 1.71 19.30
N ALA A 125 -2.72 1.65 18.61
CA ALA A 125 -1.63 0.72 18.93
C ALA A 125 -1.02 0.94 20.33
N LYS A 126 -1.09 2.16 20.88
CA LYS A 126 -0.61 2.48 22.23
C LYS A 126 -1.32 1.66 23.34
N GLN A 127 -2.49 1.13 23.05
CA GLN A 127 -3.29 0.34 24.00
C GLN A 127 -3.47 -1.12 23.53
N ALA A 128 -2.83 -1.49 22.43
CA ALA A 128 -2.90 -2.82 21.83
C ALA A 128 -1.58 -3.57 22.03
N ARG A 129 -1.66 -4.88 22.23
CA ARG A 129 -0.48 -5.74 22.26
C ARG A 129 -0.24 -6.42 20.92
N ARG A 130 -1.32 -6.82 20.22
CA ARG A 130 -1.28 -7.59 18.99
C ARG A 130 -1.99 -6.86 17.87
N PHE A 131 -1.28 -6.65 16.77
CA PHE A 131 -1.79 -5.98 15.58
C PHE A 131 -1.84 -6.91 14.38
N LEU A 132 -2.95 -6.85 13.65
CA LEU A 132 -3.15 -7.57 12.38
C LEU A 132 -3.41 -6.58 11.25
N ASN A 133 -2.63 -6.69 10.18
CA ASN A 133 -2.79 -5.91 8.95
C ASN A 133 -3.21 -6.83 7.81
N LEU A 134 -4.40 -6.64 7.28
CA LEU A 134 -4.98 -7.41 6.18
C LEU A 134 -5.02 -6.58 4.91
N PHE A 135 -4.67 -7.18 3.76
CA PHE A 135 -4.41 -6.51 2.49
C PHE A 135 -3.30 -5.46 2.64
N ALA A 136 -2.20 -5.91 3.25
CA ALA A 136 -1.25 -5.01 3.91
C ALA A 136 -0.40 -4.18 2.94
N TYR A 137 -0.39 -4.51 1.65
CA TYR A 137 0.42 -3.82 0.64
C TYR A 137 1.89 -3.74 1.09
N THR A 138 2.48 -2.56 1.13
CA THR A 138 3.87 -2.32 1.55
C THR A 138 4.05 -2.19 3.06
N GLY A 139 3.04 -2.55 3.86
CA GLY A 139 3.12 -2.62 5.31
C GLY A 139 3.26 -1.29 6.04
N THR A 140 2.91 -0.16 5.40
CA THR A 140 3.05 1.16 6.03
C THR A 140 2.24 1.27 7.32
N ALA A 141 1.02 0.71 7.38
CA ALA A 141 0.22 0.67 8.60
C ALA A 141 0.87 -0.21 9.69
N THR A 142 1.57 -1.29 9.30
CA THR A 142 2.32 -2.13 10.24
C THR A 142 3.46 -1.34 10.91
N CYS A 143 4.17 -0.49 10.15
CA CYS A 143 5.20 0.37 10.73
C CYS A 143 4.62 1.34 11.76
N TYR A 144 3.47 1.95 11.47
CA TYR A 144 2.79 2.83 12.41
C TYR A 144 2.28 2.11 13.66
N ALA A 145 1.82 0.85 13.53
CA ALA A 145 1.43 0.04 14.68
C ALA A 145 2.64 -0.31 15.56
N ALA A 146 3.76 -0.70 14.95
CA ALA A 146 5.00 -0.99 15.68
C ALA A 146 5.55 0.25 16.41
N ASP A 147 5.51 1.41 15.74
CA ASP A 147 5.89 2.69 16.35
C ASP A 147 4.93 3.10 17.50
N GLY A 148 3.66 2.68 17.43
CA GLY A 148 2.70 2.83 18.52
C GLY A 148 2.95 1.92 19.71
N GLY A 149 3.85 0.93 19.59
CA GLY A 149 4.31 0.10 20.70
C GLY A 149 3.68 -1.28 20.83
N VAL A 150 3.02 -1.81 19.77
CA VAL A 150 2.50 -3.19 19.83
C VAL A 150 3.64 -4.20 19.97
N GLU A 151 3.37 -5.27 20.72
CA GLU A 151 4.34 -6.34 20.99
C GLU A 151 4.50 -7.30 19.80
N GLU A 152 3.42 -7.54 19.06
CA GLU A 152 3.38 -8.49 17.94
C GLU A 152 2.62 -7.90 16.74
N THR A 153 3.16 -8.09 15.54
CA THR A 153 2.47 -7.72 14.29
C THR A 153 2.36 -8.91 13.35
N VAL A 154 1.20 -9.06 12.72
CA VAL A 154 0.97 -10.00 11.62
C VAL A 154 0.53 -9.22 10.39
N THR A 155 1.29 -9.33 9.31
CA THR A 155 1.12 -8.59 8.05
C THR A 155 0.78 -9.59 6.96
N VAL A 156 -0.46 -9.55 6.45
CA VAL A 156 -0.99 -10.52 5.48
C VAL A 156 -1.22 -9.85 4.14
N ASP A 157 -0.61 -10.37 3.10
CA ASP A 157 -0.82 -9.95 1.71
C ASP A 157 -0.61 -11.11 0.74
N LEU A 158 -1.27 -11.07 -0.40
CA LEU A 158 -1.14 -12.08 -1.44
C LEU A 158 0.19 -11.97 -2.22
N SER A 159 0.83 -10.81 -2.19
CA SER A 159 2.01 -10.47 -2.98
C SER A 159 3.30 -10.58 -2.18
N ASN A 160 4.15 -11.55 -2.54
CA ASN A 160 5.50 -11.60 -1.98
C ASN A 160 6.29 -10.30 -2.17
N THR A 161 6.13 -9.66 -3.33
CA THR A 161 6.82 -8.40 -3.63
C THR A 161 6.43 -7.30 -2.63
N TYR A 162 5.16 -7.23 -2.26
CA TYR A 162 4.68 -6.26 -1.28
C TYR A 162 5.09 -6.64 0.14
N LEU A 163 5.12 -7.92 0.48
CA LEU A 163 5.63 -8.38 1.78
C LEU A 163 7.13 -8.15 1.93
N ASP A 164 7.93 -8.39 0.89
CA ASP A 164 9.36 -8.05 0.87
C ASP A 164 9.58 -6.54 1.06
N TRP A 165 8.67 -5.72 0.51
CA TRP A 165 8.67 -4.26 0.69
C TRP A 165 8.22 -3.86 2.10
N ALA A 166 7.19 -4.50 2.64
CA ALA A 166 6.73 -4.30 4.02
C ALA A 166 7.84 -4.62 5.03
N GLU A 167 8.52 -5.75 4.86
CA GLU A 167 9.66 -6.12 5.70
C GLU A 167 10.80 -5.09 5.60
N ARG A 168 11.09 -4.59 4.39
CA ARG A 168 12.06 -3.51 4.19
C ARG A 168 11.67 -2.24 4.93
N ASN A 169 10.41 -1.81 4.84
CA ASN A 169 9.91 -0.63 5.54
C ASN A 169 10.01 -0.79 7.06
N MET A 170 9.67 -1.96 7.59
CA MET A 170 9.82 -2.28 9.01
C MET A 170 11.29 -2.19 9.44
N ARG A 171 12.18 -2.83 8.70
CA ARG A 171 13.63 -2.81 8.96
C ARG A 171 14.23 -1.41 8.87
N GLN A 172 13.77 -0.59 7.90
CA GLN A 172 14.22 0.79 7.71
C GLN A 172 13.93 1.66 8.95
N ASN A 173 12.86 1.34 9.67
CA ASN A 173 12.44 2.03 10.90
C ASN A 173 12.92 1.34 12.19
N GLY A 174 13.80 0.33 12.08
CA GLY A 174 14.35 -0.37 13.24
C GLY A 174 13.44 -1.44 13.84
N PHE A 175 12.27 -1.70 13.25
CA PHE A 175 11.34 -2.73 13.71
C PHE A 175 11.76 -4.09 13.16
N VAL A 176 12.64 -4.76 13.88
CA VAL A 176 13.20 -6.07 13.52
C VAL A 176 12.97 -7.07 14.64
N GLY A 177 12.74 -8.33 14.29
CA GLY A 177 12.62 -9.40 15.28
C GLY A 177 11.56 -10.44 14.93
N PRO A 178 11.55 -11.56 15.64
CA PRO A 178 10.65 -12.68 15.35
C PRO A 178 9.18 -12.40 15.67
N GLN A 179 8.88 -11.31 16.38
CA GLN A 179 7.51 -10.88 16.70
C GLN A 179 6.80 -10.21 15.53
N HIS A 180 7.51 -9.91 14.43
CA HIS A 180 6.93 -9.30 13.23
C HIS A 180 6.79 -10.36 12.13
N HIS A 181 5.55 -10.80 11.88
CA HIS A 181 5.25 -11.88 10.95
C HIS A 181 4.75 -11.34 9.62
N PHE A 182 5.31 -11.85 8.52
CA PHE A 182 4.88 -11.54 7.15
C PHE A 182 4.33 -12.81 6.52
N VAL A 183 3.03 -12.82 6.23
CA VAL A 183 2.30 -14.00 5.77
C VAL A 183 1.80 -13.78 4.35
N ARG A 184 2.27 -14.62 3.42
CA ARG A 184 1.75 -14.63 2.07
C ARG A 184 0.55 -15.56 1.99
N ASP A 185 -0.65 -14.99 1.90
CA ASP A 185 -1.87 -15.76 1.73
C ASP A 185 -2.98 -14.90 1.10
N ASP A 186 -4.02 -15.57 0.60
CA ASP A 186 -5.32 -14.96 0.33
C ASP A 186 -5.99 -14.65 1.67
N VAL A 187 -6.32 -13.39 1.89
CA VAL A 187 -6.84 -12.91 3.17
C VAL A 187 -8.07 -13.68 3.65
N LEU A 188 -9.01 -14.03 2.75
CA LEU A 188 -10.19 -14.80 3.16
C LEU A 188 -9.84 -16.24 3.55
N VAL A 189 -8.87 -16.87 2.86
CA VAL A 189 -8.38 -18.21 3.22
C VAL A 189 -7.72 -18.13 4.57
N TRP A 190 -6.79 -17.21 4.75
CA TRP A 190 -6.06 -17.02 5.99
C TRP A 190 -7.00 -16.78 7.19
N ILE A 191 -8.00 -15.92 7.03
CA ILE A 191 -9.01 -15.66 8.07
C ILE A 191 -9.76 -16.95 8.44
N ARG A 192 -10.13 -17.78 7.46
CA ARG A 192 -10.82 -19.06 7.71
C ARG A 192 -9.94 -20.01 8.53
N ASP A 193 -8.66 -20.10 8.20
CA ASP A 193 -7.70 -20.95 8.90
C ASP A 193 -7.49 -20.47 10.33
N GLN A 194 -7.42 -19.14 10.55
CA GLN A 194 -7.30 -18.56 11.88
C GLN A 194 -8.54 -18.81 12.77
N ARG A 195 -9.72 -19.06 12.19
CA ARG A 195 -10.92 -19.40 13.00
C ARG A 195 -10.75 -20.65 13.86
N GLN A 196 -9.89 -21.57 13.44
CA GLN A 196 -9.61 -22.81 14.15
C GLN A 196 -8.58 -22.61 15.28
N THR A 197 -7.97 -21.43 15.34
CA THR A 197 -7.00 -21.06 16.37
C THR A 197 -7.66 -20.25 17.49
N ARG A 198 -6.92 -20.09 18.61
CA ARG A 198 -7.29 -19.18 19.70
C ARG A 198 -6.70 -17.78 19.51
N ASN A 199 -6.05 -17.52 18.36
CA ASN A 199 -5.44 -16.23 18.10
C ASN A 199 -6.51 -15.13 18.03
N ARG A 200 -6.25 -14.04 18.72
CA ARG A 200 -7.06 -12.82 18.71
C ARG A 200 -6.13 -11.62 18.67
N TRP A 201 -6.61 -10.54 18.08
CA TRP A 201 -5.86 -9.30 17.91
C TRP A 201 -6.60 -8.13 18.55
N ASP A 202 -5.85 -7.28 19.25
CA ASP A 202 -6.40 -6.09 19.91
C ASP A 202 -6.70 -5.00 18.91
N LEU A 203 -5.92 -4.93 17.83
CA LEU A 203 -6.10 -3.98 16.75
C LEU A 203 -5.99 -4.69 15.40
N ILE A 204 -6.99 -4.52 14.55
CA ILE A 204 -7.00 -5.04 13.17
C ILE A 204 -7.18 -3.87 12.21
N PHE A 205 -6.31 -3.76 11.22
CA PHE A 205 -6.48 -2.85 10.08
C PHE A 205 -6.83 -3.64 8.83
N VAL A 206 -7.85 -3.19 8.11
CA VAL A 206 -8.38 -3.88 6.92
C VAL A 206 -8.58 -2.86 5.82
N ASP A 207 -7.84 -3.01 4.72
CA ASP A 207 -7.88 -2.13 3.55
C ASP A 207 -8.07 -2.96 2.26
N PRO A 208 -9.28 -3.50 2.05
CA PRO A 208 -9.53 -4.38 0.93
C PRO A 208 -9.53 -3.61 -0.39
N PRO A 209 -8.92 -4.15 -1.47
CA PRO A 209 -9.06 -3.55 -2.79
C PRO A 209 -10.52 -3.65 -3.25
N THR A 210 -10.97 -2.72 -4.09
CA THR A 210 -12.32 -2.78 -4.70
C THR A 210 -12.51 -4.08 -5.47
N PHE A 211 -11.50 -4.49 -6.24
CA PHE A 211 -11.51 -5.72 -7.02
C PHE A 211 -10.10 -6.33 -7.15
N SER A 212 -10.03 -7.67 -7.16
CA SER A 212 -8.80 -8.39 -7.49
C SER A 212 -9.09 -9.67 -8.26
N ASN A 213 -8.36 -9.85 -9.36
CA ASN A 213 -8.38 -11.06 -10.18
C ASN A 213 -6.97 -11.69 -10.29
N SER A 214 -6.20 -11.59 -9.23
CA SER A 214 -4.84 -12.13 -9.22
C SER A 214 -4.82 -13.62 -9.55
N SER A 215 -3.98 -14.02 -10.50
CA SER A 215 -3.75 -15.44 -10.82
C SER A 215 -3.31 -16.27 -9.61
N LYS A 216 -2.80 -15.65 -8.58
CA LYS A 216 -2.41 -16.28 -7.30
C LYS A 216 -3.61 -16.74 -6.47
N MET A 217 -4.82 -16.22 -6.75
CA MET A 217 -6.08 -16.67 -6.12
C MET A 217 -6.69 -17.88 -6.82
N GLY A 218 -6.02 -18.43 -7.85
CA GLY A 218 -6.54 -19.52 -8.68
C GLY A 218 -7.74 -19.05 -9.52
N ARG A 219 -8.89 -19.75 -9.40
CA ARG A 219 -10.14 -19.39 -10.11
C ARG A 219 -10.99 -18.37 -9.35
N ARG A 220 -10.59 -17.97 -8.13
CA ARG A 220 -11.35 -17.02 -7.34
C ARG A 220 -10.99 -15.59 -7.73
N THR A 221 -11.96 -14.72 -7.56
CA THR A 221 -11.78 -13.28 -7.67
C THR A 221 -12.29 -12.65 -6.37
N TRP A 222 -11.69 -11.57 -5.97
CA TRP A 222 -12.19 -10.73 -4.90
C TRP A 222 -12.99 -9.58 -5.51
N ASP A 223 -14.16 -9.32 -4.93
CA ASP A 223 -15.01 -8.16 -5.22
C ASP A 223 -15.60 -7.66 -3.90
N VAL A 224 -15.30 -6.42 -3.53
CA VAL A 224 -15.70 -5.86 -2.25
C VAL A 224 -17.22 -5.88 -2.08
N GLN A 225 -17.99 -5.63 -3.14
CA GLN A 225 -19.46 -5.63 -3.08
C GLN A 225 -20.02 -7.01 -2.77
N ARG A 226 -19.39 -8.06 -3.25
CA ARG A 226 -19.80 -9.45 -3.04
C ARG A 226 -19.27 -10.03 -1.74
N ASP A 227 -18.01 -9.75 -1.41
CA ASP A 227 -17.25 -10.55 -0.43
C ASP A 227 -17.08 -9.83 0.93
N HIS A 228 -17.51 -8.55 1.06
CA HIS A 228 -17.33 -7.77 2.28
C HIS A 228 -17.99 -8.37 3.51
N VAL A 229 -19.17 -9.01 3.36
CA VAL A 229 -19.89 -9.62 4.49
C VAL A 229 -19.07 -10.78 5.08
N GLU A 230 -18.50 -11.63 4.22
CA GLU A 230 -17.65 -12.74 4.68
C GLU A 230 -16.38 -12.22 5.35
N LEU A 231 -15.75 -11.20 4.76
CA LEU A 231 -14.58 -10.55 5.32
C LEU A 231 -14.85 -10.01 6.71
N LEU A 232 -15.88 -9.16 6.86
CA LEU A 232 -16.18 -8.50 8.14
C LEU A 232 -16.61 -9.50 9.22
N ALA A 233 -17.43 -10.49 8.87
CA ALA A 233 -17.79 -11.57 9.78
C ALA A 233 -16.57 -12.41 10.20
N GLY A 234 -15.59 -12.57 9.33
CA GLY A 234 -14.32 -13.21 9.62
C GLY A 234 -13.47 -12.40 10.57
N VAL A 235 -13.25 -11.12 10.25
CA VAL A 235 -12.45 -10.17 11.03
C VAL A 235 -13.02 -10.00 12.45
N SER A 236 -14.35 -9.84 12.57
CA SER A 236 -14.98 -9.66 13.89
C SER A 236 -14.73 -10.82 14.85
N ARG A 237 -14.59 -12.05 14.33
CA ARG A 237 -14.26 -13.24 15.15
C ARG A 237 -12.78 -13.31 15.57
N LEU A 238 -11.92 -12.57 14.89
CA LEU A 238 -10.49 -12.46 15.20
C LEU A 238 -10.18 -11.35 16.20
N LEU A 239 -11.14 -10.45 16.48
CA LEU A 239 -10.94 -9.41 17.48
C LEU A 239 -10.91 -10.01 18.90
N ALA A 240 -9.98 -9.50 19.71
CA ALA A 240 -9.97 -9.69 21.14
C ALA A 240 -11.17 -8.96 21.78
N GLN A 241 -11.50 -9.33 22.99
CA GLN A 241 -12.53 -8.61 23.75
C GLN A 241 -12.09 -7.16 23.98
N GLY A 242 -12.90 -6.21 23.56
CA GLY A 242 -12.56 -4.78 23.58
C GLY A 242 -11.60 -4.33 22.49
N GLY A 243 -11.23 -5.22 21.56
CA GLY A 243 -10.38 -4.89 20.42
C GLY A 243 -11.05 -3.99 19.39
N HIS A 244 -10.25 -3.32 18.58
CA HIS A 244 -10.69 -2.37 17.57
C HIS A 244 -10.38 -2.86 16.15
N CYS A 245 -11.30 -2.61 15.23
CA CYS A 245 -11.06 -2.80 13.79
C CYS A 245 -11.17 -1.45 13.08
N LEU A 246 -10.11 -1.08 12.39
CA LEU A 246 -10.09 0.06 11.47
C LEU A 246 -10.28 -0.48 10.05
N LEU A 247 -11.44 -0.21 9.48
CA LEU A 247 -11.76 -0.56 8.10
C LEU A 247 -11.65 0.68 7.23
N TYR A 248 -10.78 0.61 6.22
CA TYR A 248 -10.73 1.62 5.17
C TYR A 248 -11.56 1.16 3.97
N THR A 249 -12.42 2.03 3.48
CA THR A 249 -13.18 1.80 2.25
C THR A 249 -12.99 3.02 1.36
N SER A 250 -12.49 2.81 0.15
CA SER A 250 -12.52 3.86 -0.87
C SER A 250 -13.93 3.97 -1.43
N ASP A 251 -14.41 5.18 -1.64
CA ASP A 251 -15.60 5.42 -2.45
C ASP A 251 -15.32 4.95 -3.88
N ALA A 252 -15.97 3.87 -4.28
CA ALA A 252 -15.85 3.30 -5.61
C ALA A 252 -16.81 3.96 -6.59
#